data_b94583c00b00aa8c8d1d6632c49877b6
#
_entry.id   b94583c00b00aa8c8d1d6632c49877b6
#
_cell.length_a   1.000
_cell.length_b   1.000
_cell.length_c   1.000
_cell.angle_alpha   90.00
_cell.angle_beta   90.00
_cell.angle_gamma   90.00
#
_symmetry.space_group_name_H-M   'P 1'
#
loop_
_entity.id
_entity.type
_entity.pdbx_description
1 polymer ?
#
loop_
_entity_poly.entity_id
_entity_poly.type
_entity_poly.pdbx_seq_one_letter_code
_entity_poly.pdbx_strand_id
1 'polypeptide(L)'
;MNFFKNIIYWDLCNKNQQKKILTRPVIFLDKNVKKDVENIIKKVKQEGDSALEYYNLLFDKIKVHTLEIPVEKINNAKLNIKKDIKNAIDNAFYNIHKFHSYQIFTTKKIETTSGVYCQEIYRPINSIGLYVPGGTAPLFSTVLMLGIPAQLALCKNIIMCSPAPISNEILYTADLCKIKKIFQIGGAQAIAAMAFGTNSVPKVNKIFGPGNSFVTEAKKQVSNQKENTENTSIDMPAGPSELMIIADKSAYSNFIIADLISQAEHGVDSQVILLTPEEKIAKEVINGINNQIINLPRKNIIKKSLSNSYIIITKNINQCIEISNEYSPEHLMIQCHEYEKILPNIINAGSIFLGNWAPESVGDYASGTNHVLPTYGHALTYSSLGVSDFQKRMTVQELTPQGLLNISNTVEIMSKTEKLIGHKNAVTLRSEFIKKKYCLEQNNNKYKNNINKIARKNIINLIPYQSARLLDNSRFDHILLNANESPITPILKLIKNTFNRYPEPQPKRLIKNYSNYCGVNIDNILVSRGADEGIELLIRTFCNYENDKILFFPPTYGMYKINAKILGIKYNAIKSLENWQLDLYTIKKTLD
;
A
#
# COMPACT_ATOMS: atom_id res chain seq x y z
N MET A 1 -23.72 -38.31 18.16
CA MET A 1 -22.25 -38.36 17.91
C MET A 1 -21.72 -36.95 18.01
N ASN A 2 -20.82 -36.69 18.95
CA ASN A 2 -20.19 -35.36 19.06
C ASN A 2 -19.11 -35.26 17.99
N PHE A 3 -19.29 -34.35 17.02
CA PHE A 3 -18.34 -34.11 15.92
C PHE A 3 -17.17 -33.22 16.36
N PHE A 4 -17.44 -32.25 17.21
CA PHE A 4 -16.42 -31.53 17.97
C PHE A 4 -16.07 -32.35 19.21
N LYS A 5 -14.84 -32.81 19.30
CA LYS A 5 -14.47 -33.77 20.35
C LYS A 5 -14.16 -33.14 21.69
N ASN A 6 -13.64 -31.93 21.78
CA ASN A 6 -13.18 -31.41 23.07
C ASN A 6 -13.28 -29.88 23.15
N ILE A 7 -13.88 -29.40 24.24
CA ILE A 7 -13.60 -28.09 24.78
C ILE A 7 -12.23 -28.16 25.48
N ILE A 8 -11.36 -27.23 25.16
CA ILE A 8 -10.03 -27.12 25.76
C ILE A 8 -10.04 -25.94 26.72
N TYR A 9 -9.68 -26.17 27.96
CA TYR A 9 -9.41 -25.11 28.94
C TYR A 9 -7.94 -24.75 28.84
N TRP A 10 -7.62 -23.60 28.27
CA TRP A 10 -6.24 -23.22 27.96
C TRP A 10 -5.31 -23.21 29.15
N ASP A 11 -5.77 -22.70 30.29
CA ASP A 11 -4.96 -22.61 31.51
C ASP A 11 -4.69 -23.96 32.19
N LEU A 12 -5.45 -25.00 31.85
CA LEU A 12 -5.20 -26.36 32.28
C LEU A 12 -4.18 -27.11 31.44
N CYS A 13 -3.81 -26.53 30.28
CA CYS A 13 -2.85 -27.11 29.35
C CYS A 13 -1.41 -26.69 29.73
N ASN A 14 -0.50 -27.66 29.80
CA ASN A 14 0.91 -27.34 29.88
C ASN A 14 1.45 -26.82 28.55
N LYS A 15 2.64 -26.18 28.53
CA LYS A 15 3.25 -25.55 27.33
C LYS A 15 3.36 -26.51 26.14
N ASN A 16 3.66 -27.79 26.35
CA ASN A 16 3.75 -28.76 25.26
C ASN A 16 2.37 -29.06 24.63
N GLN A 17 1.34 -29.13 25.46
CA GLN A 17 -0.03 -29.30 25.02
C GLN A 17 -0.52 -28.06 24.24
N GLN A 18 -0.26 -26.85 24.78
CA GLN A 18 -0.57 -25.59 24.10
C GLN A 18 0.09 -25.52 22.72
N LYS A 19 1.38 -25.83 22.65
CA LYS A 19 2.11 -25.88 21.38
C LYS A 19 1.52 -26.91 20.41
N LYS A 20 1.11 -28.08 20.89
CA LYS A 20 0.47 -29.11 20.06
C LYS A 20 -0.88 -28.65 19.51
N ILE A 21 -1.69 -27.96 20.31
CA ILE A 21 -2.99 -27.42 19.90
C ILE A 21 -2.82 -26.38 18.80
N LEU A 22 -1.84 -25.49 18.92
CA LEU A 22 -1.55 -24.46 17.92
C LEU A 22 -0.74 -24.98 16.72
N THR A 23 -0.22 -26.21 16.80
CA THR A 23 0.45 -26.84 15.64
C THR A 23 -0.62 -27.27 14.64
N ARG A 24 -0.50 -26.77 13.43
CA ARG A 24 -1.39 -27.12 12.33
C ARG A 24 -1.27 -28.59 11.95
N PRO A 25 -2.35 -29.20 11.44
CA PRO A 25 -2.28 -30.55 10.90
C PRO A 25 -1.14 -30.65 9.89
N VAL A 26 -0.30 -31.66 10.03
CA VAL A 26 0.78 -31.88 9.07
C VAL A 26 0.14 -32.19 7.72
N ILE A 27 0.35 -31.32 6.74
CA ILE A 27 0.03 -31.68 5.37
C ILE A 27 1.03 -32.79 5.03
N PHE A 28 0.59 -34.04 5.13
CA PHE A 28 1.33 -35.14 4.54
C PHE A 28 1.32 -34.95 3.03
N LEU A 29 2.21 -34.11 2.53
CA LEU A 29 2.62 -34.24 1.14
C LEU A 29 3.17 -35.68 1.03
N ASP A 30 2.34 -36.57 0.52
CA ASP A 30 2.77 -37.93 0.21
C ASP A 30 4.09 -37.76 -0.56
N LYS A 31 5.12 -38.50 -0.16
CA LYS A 31 6.42 -38.48 -0.85
C LYS A 31 6.25 -38.64 -2.36
N ASN A 32 5.15 -39.27 -2.75
CA ASN A 32 4.74 -39.45 -4.14
C ASN A 32 4.37 -38.10 -4.80
N VAL A 33 3.64 -37.18 -4.13
CA VAL A 33 3.23 -35.88 -4.73
C VAL A 33 4.44 -35.09 -5.21
N LYS A 34 5.50 -35.02 -4.39
CA LYS A 34 6.72 -34.30 -4.78
C LYS A 34 7.36 -34.89 -6.04
N LYS A 35 7.48 -36.21 -6.09
CA LYS A 35 8.06 -36.94 -7.23
C LYS A 35 7.16 -36.86 -8.46
N ASP A 36 5.85 -36.98 -8.29
CA ASP A 36 4.90 -36.88 -9.39
C ASP A 36 4.93 -35.49 -10.02
N VAL A 37 4.96 -34.43 -9.19
CA VAL A 37 5.09 -33.04 -9.66
C VAL A 37 6.42 -32.83 -10.39
N GLU A 38 7.53 -33.36 -9.88
CA GLU A 38 8.83 -33.30 -10.56
C GLU A 38 8.77 -33.97 -11.95
N ASN A 39 8.14 -35.14 -12.05
CA ASN A 39 7.93 -35.83 -13.32
C ASN A 39 7.05 -35.02 -14.29
N ILE A 40 5.97 -34.39 -13.78
CA ILE A 40 5.09 -33.53 -14.59
C ILE A 40 5.87 -32.35 -15.14
N ILE A 41 6.62 -31.66 -14.28
CA ILE A 41 7.45 -30.50 -14.69
C ILE A 41 8.46 -30.92 -15.75
N LYS A 42 9.18 -32.02 -15.53
CA LYS A 42 10.17 -32.54 -16.48
C LYS A 42 9.53 -32.86 -17.83
N LYS A 43 8.37 -33.53 -17.85
CA LYS A 43 7.67 -33.88 -19.08
C LYS A 43 7.18 -32.64 -19.84
N VAL A 44 6.62 -31.63 -19.15
CA VAL A 44 6.21 -30.38 -19.78
C VAL A 44 7.41 -29.63 -20.38
N LYS A 45 8.55 -29.61 -19.70
CA LYS A 45 9.80 -29.03 -20.24
C LYS A 45 10.27 -29.71 -21.52
N GLN A 46 10.13 -31.02 -21.61
CA GLN A 46 10.64 -31.81 -22.74
C GLN A 46 9.69 -31.87 -23.93
N GLU A 47 8.41 -32.00 -23.68
CA GLU A 47 7.38 -32.30 -24.70
C GLU A 47 6.44 -31.10 -24.99
N GLY A 48 6.49 -30.02 -24.18
CA GLY A 48 5.69 -28.81 -24.41
C GLY A 48 4.18 -29.09 -24.44
N ASP A 49 3.51 -28.61 -25.48
CA ASP A 49 2.06 -28.70 -25.63
C ASP A 49 1.55 -30.14 -25.64
N SER A 50 2.30 -31.09 -26.20
CA SER A 50 1.92 -32.52 -26.20
C SER A 50 1.79 -33.10 -24.79
N ALA A 51 2.65 -32.65 -23.86
CA ALA A 51 2.53 -33.04 -22.46
C ALA A 51 1.27 -32.41 -21.81
N LEU A 52 0.90 -31.19 -22.19
CA LEU A 52 -0.30 -30.52 -21.68
C LEU A 52 -1.57 -31.24 -22.14
N GLU A 53 -1.65 -31.62 -23.41
CA GLU A 53 -2.75 -32.40 -23.96
C GLU A 53 -2.85 -33.78 -23.29
N TYR A 54 -1.72 -34.45 -23.09
CA TYR A 54 -1.67 -35.72 -22.37
C TYR A 54 -2.24 -35.61 -20.95
N TYR A 55 -1.81 -34.59 -20.19
CA TYR A 55 -2.28 -34.42 -18.81
C TYR A 55 -3.75 -33.96 -18.72
N ASN A 56 -4.24 -33.14 -19.65
CA ASN A 56 -5.64 -32.78 -19.73
C ASN A 56 -6.52 -34.02 -19.96
N LEU A 57 -6.08 -34.95 -20.83
CA LEU A 57 -6.79 -36.20 -21.03
C LEU A 57 -6.73 -37.12 -19.79
N LEU A 58 -5.57 -37.19 -19.15
CA LEU A 58 -5.34 -38.05 -18.00
C LEU A 58 -6.12 -37.62 -16.77
N PHE A 59 -6.05 -36.31 -16.42
CA PHE A 59 -6.60 -35.77 -15.16
C PHE A 59 -8.01 -35.23 -15.32
N ASP A 60 -8.24 -34.42 -16.35
CA ASP A 60 -9.54 -33.78 -16.58
C ASP A 60 -10.47 -34.67 -17.45
N LYS A 61 -9.93 -35.75 -18.07
CA LYS A 61 -10.65 -36.68 -18.96
C LYS A 61 -11.28 -36.00 -20.18
N ILE A 62 -10.70 -34.88 -20.59
CA ILE A 62 -11.16 -34.05 -21.70
C ILE A 62 -10.07 -33.97 -22.76
N LYS A 63 -10.46 -34.31 -24.01
CA LYS A 63 -9.59 -34.07 -25.17
C LYS A 63 -9.77 -32.61 -25.59
N VAL A 64 -8.76 -31.80 -25.36
CA VAL A 64 -8.73 -30.39 -25.74
C VAL A 64 -8.05 -30.26 -27.11
N HIS A 65 -8.76 -29.71 -28.11
CA HIS A 65 -8.23 -29.53 -29.47
C HIS A 65 -7.39 -28.26 -29.61
N THR A 66 -7.69 -27.24 -28.80
CA THR A 66 -6.95 -25.99 -28.73
C THR A 66 -6.77 -25.60 -27.28
N LEU A 67 -5.53 -25.39 -26.85
CA LEU A 67 -5.24 -25.02 -25.46
C LEU A 67 -5.73 -23.61 -25.12
N GLU A 68 -5.61 -22.66 -26.05
CA GLU A 68 -6.05 -21.28 -25.88
C GLU A 68 -7.55 -21.16 -26.21
N ILE A 69 -8.28 -20.44 -25.37
CA ILE A 69 -9.70 -20.12 -25.59
C ILE A 69 -9.80 -19.04 -26.67
N PRO A 70 -10.56 -19.26 -27.75
CA PRO A 70 -10.80 -18.24 -28.77
C PRO A 70 -11.49 -16.99 -28.19
N VAL A 71 -11.11 -15.82 -28.67
CA VAL A 71 -11.65 -14.53 -28.19
C VAL A 71 -13.17 -14.45 -28.38
N GLU A 72 -13.71 -15.06 -29.45
CA GLU A 72 -15.15 -15.15 -29.71
C GLU A 72 -15.89 -15.87 -28.57
N LYS A 73 -15.29 -16.93 -28.01
CA LYS A 73 -15.89 -17.67 -26.87
C LYS A 73 -15.91 -16.79 -25.62
N ILE A 74 -14.88 -15.99 -25.38
CA ILE A 74 -14.84 -15.04 -24.27
C ILE A 74 -15.93 -13.97 -24.44
N ASN A 75 -16.05 -13.40 -25.63
CA ASN A 75 -17.05 -12.37 -25.94
C ASN A 75 -18.48 -12.90 -25.81
N ASN A 76 -18.73 -14.16 -26.25
CA ASN A 76 -20.03 -14.79 -26.18
C ASN A 76 -20.42 -15.25 -24.78
N ALA A 77 -19.47 -15.43 -23.87
CA ALA A 77 -19.74 -15.82 -22.47
C ALA A 77 -20.74 -14.86 -21.80
N LYS A 78 -20.60 -13.56 -22.07
CA LYS A 78 -21.50 -12.50 -21.57
C LYS A 78 -22.98 -12.71 -21.92
N LEU A 79 -23.27 -13.33 -23.05
CA LEU A 79 -24.62 -13.59 -23.55
C LEU A 79 -25.25 -14.84 -22.89
N ASN A 80 -24.41 -15.72 -22.36
CA ASN A 80 -24.82 -17.04 -21.87
C ASN A 80 -24.89 -17.13 -20.34
N ILE A 81 -24.72 -16.00 -19.63
CA ILE A 81 -24.82 -15.93 -18.17
C ILE A 81 -26.18 -15.38 -17.75
N LYS A 82 -26.76 -15.96 -16.71
CA LYS A 82 -28.00 -15.47 -16.10
C LYS A 82 -27.80 -14.04 -15.57
N LYS A 83 -28.82 -13.21 -15.71
CA LYS A 83 -28.79 -11.78 -15.38
C LYS A 83 -28.47 -11.52 -13.90
N ASP A 84 -28.97 -12.35 -12.99
CA ASP A 84 -28.72 -12.26 -11.55
C ASP A 84 -27.25 -12.55 -11.22
N ILE A 85 -26.67 -13.60 -11.80
CA ILE A 85 -25.24 -13.95 -11.64
C ILE A 85 -24.36 -12.83 -12.19
N LYS A 86 -24.70 -12.32 -13.37
CA LYS A 86 -23.96 -11.21 -13.98
C LYS A 86 -23.96 -9.97 -13.07
N ASN A 87 -25.13 -9.57 -12.57
CA ASN A 87 -25.24 -8.42 -11.68
C ASN A 87 -24.44 -8.62 -10.37
N ALA A 88 -24.41 -9.84 -9.84
CA ALA A 88 -23.62 -10.17 -8.66
C ALA A 88 -22.10 -10.02 -8.93
N ILE A 89 -21.63 -10.52 -10.08
CA ILE A 89 -20.22 -10.39 -10.50
C ILE A 89 -19.85 -8.90 -10.69
N ASP A 90 -20.72 -8.12 -11.36
CA ASP A 90 -20.49 -6.70 -11.62
C ASP A 90 -20.40 -5.88 -10.30
N ASN A 91 -21.27 -6.18 -9.33
CA ASN A 91 -21.25 -5.56 -8.01
C ASN A 91 -19.97 -5.93 -7.23
N ALA A 92 -19.58 -7.19 -7.24
CA ALA A 92 -18.35 -7.65 -6.61
C ALA A 92 -17.12 -6.98 -7.26
N PHE A 93 -17.06 -6.96 -8.60
CA PHE A 93 -16.01 -6.26 -9.35
C PHE A 93 -15.90 -4.80 -8.92
N TYR A 94 -17.01 -4.07 -8.85
CA TYR A 94 -17.01 -2.66 -8.45
C TYR A 94 -16.42 -2.46 -7.05
N ASN A 95 -16.83 -3.26 -6.06
CA ASN A 95 -16.37 -3.13 -4.69
C ASN A 95 -14.87 -3.47 -4.55
N ILE A 96 -14.45 -4.59 -5.17
CA ILE A 96 -13.05 -5.04 -5.15
C ILE A 96 -12.16 -4.03 -5.88
N HIS A 97 -12.58 -3.55 -7.04
CA HIS A 97 -11.85 -2.52 -7.79
C HIS A 97 -11.74 -1.22 -6.98
N LYS A 98 -12.82 -0.79 -6.34
CA LYS A 98 -12.83 0.41 -5.51
C LYS A 98 -11.83 0.29 -4.36
N PHE A 99 -11.84 -0.81 -3.62
CA PHE A 99 -10.90 -1.04 -2.52
C PHE A 99 -9.45 -1.07 -2.99
N HIS A 100 -9.15 -1.87 -4.01
CA HIS A 100 -7.79 -2.00 -4.50
C HIS A 100 -7.26 -0.74 -5.21
N SER A 101 -8.12 0.13 -5.73
CA SER A 101 -7.68 1.40 -6.33
C SER A 101 -7.03 2.34 -5.31
N TYR A 102 -7.38 2.27 -4.02
CA TYR A 102 -6.71 3.01 -2.95
C TYR A 102 -5.30 2.51 -2.62
N GLN A 103 -4.94 1.32 -3.10
CA GLN A 103 -3.60 0.75 -2.91
C GLN A 103 -2.58 1.26 -3.94
N ILE A 104 -2.99 2.08 -4.89
CA ILE A 104 -2.08 2.68 -5.89
C ILE A 104 -1.25 3.75 -5.19
N PHE A 105 0.05 3.50 -5.09
CA PHE A 105 0.98 4.41 -4.43
C PHE A 105 1.27 5.65 -5.28
N THR A 106 1.15 6.83 -4.67
CA THR A 106 1.72 8.07 -5.20
C THR A 106 3.16 8.20 -4.72
N THR A 107 4.10 8.29 -5.65
CA THR A 107 5.51 8.42 -5.32
C THR A 107 5.84 9.86 -4.95
N LYS A 108 6.59 10.05 -3.85
CA LYS A 108 7.11 11.36 -3.44
C LYS A 108 8.62 11.38 -3.61
N LYS A 109 9.14 12.47 -4.17
CA LYS A 109 10.57 12.77 -4.20
C LYS A 109 10.93 13.48 -2.89
N ILE A 110 11.87 12.92 -2.14
CA ILE A 110 12.29 13.42 -0.82
C ILE A 110 13.71 13.96 -0.95
N GLU A 111 13.93 15.16 -0.52
CA GLU A 111 15.27 15.74 -0.38
C GLU A 111 15.84 15.35 1.00
N THR A 112 16.79 14.42 1.00
CA THR A 112 17.40 13.89 2.25
C THR A 112 18.50 14.77 2.80
N THR A 113 19.20 15.44 1.90
CA THR A 113 20.19 16.48 2.16
C THR A 113 20.07 17.48 1.02
N SER A 114 20.36 18.74 1.25
CA SER A 114 20.25 19.77 0.21
C SER A 114 20.94 19.35 -1.10
N GLY A 115 20.16 19.23 -2.18
CA GLY A 115 20.60 18.76 -3.49
C GLY A 115 20.71 17.26 -3.65
N VAL A 116 20.27 16.44 -2.68
CA VAL A 116 20.21 14.96 -2.74
C VAL A 116 18.76 14.52 -2.69
N TYR A 117 18.28 13.95 -3.77
CA TYR A 117 16.89 13.53 -3.93
C TYR A 117 16.78 12.02 -4.04
N CYS A 118 15.92 11.44 -3.23
CA CYS A 118 15.57 10.03 -3.26
C CYS A 118 14.07 9.86 -3.50
N GLN A 119 13.69 8.86 -4.29
CA GLN A 119 12.28 8.50 -4.47
C GLN A 119 12.13 7.01 -4.72
N GLU A 120 10.96 6.50 -4.42
CA GLU A 120 10.53 5.17 -4.84
C GLU A 120 9.66 5.27 -6.08
N ILE A 121 9.87 4.37 -7.04
CA ILE A 121 9.00 4.23 -8.20
C ILE A 121 8.49 2.81 -8.28
N TYR A 122 7.24 2.65 -8.66
CA TYR A 122 6.60 1.36 -8.85
C TYR A 122 6.46 1.06 -10.33
N ARG A 123 6.76 -0.15 -10.73
CA ARG A 123 6.66 -0.63 -12.11
C ARG A 123 5.96 -1.97 -12.13
N PRO A 124 5.00 -2.20 -13.06
CA PRO A 124 4.36 -3.49 -13.19
C PRO A 124 5.35 -4.61 -13.47
N ILE A 125 5.03 -5.80 -13.00
CA ILE A 125 5.65 -7.02 -13.49
C ILE A 125 5.18 -7.20 -14.93
N ASN A 126 6.12 -7.41 -15.85
CA ASN A 126 5.82 -7.35 -17.29
C ASN A 126 4.91 -8.47 -17.77
N SER A 127 5.11 -9.70 -17.27
CA SER A 127 4.36 -10.89 -17.66
C SER A 127 3.97 -11.68 -16.41
N ILE A 128 2.69 -11.95 -16.25
CA ILE A 128 2.15 -12.67 -15.09
C ILE A 128 1.21 -13.79 -15.54
N GLY A 129 1.22 -14.87 -14.78
CA GLY A 129 0.30 -15.99 -14.94
C GLY A 129 -0.67 -16.07 -13.77
N LEU A 130 -1.95 -16.15 -14.05
CA LEU A 130 -3.01 -16.31 -13.07
C LEU A 130 -3.49 -17.77 -13.14
N TYR A 131 -3.39 -18.48 -12.04
CA TYR A 131 -3.94 -19.82 -11.93
C TYR A 131 -5.28 -19.77 -11.21
N VAL A 132 -6.33 -20.23 -11.90
CA VAL A 132 -7.69 -20.31 -11.36
C VAL A 132 -8.06 -21.79 -11.24
N PRO A 133 -8.24 -22.32 -10.02
CA PRO A 133 -8.54 -23.72 -9.86
C PRO A 133 -9.91 -24.07 -10.45
N GLY A 134 -10.02 -25.27 -11.00
CA GLY A 134 -11.28 -25.90 -11.37
C GLY A 134 -11.70 -26.89 -10.28
N GLY A 135 -12.82 -27.53 -10.48
CA GLY A 135 -13.35 -28.55 -9.58
C GLY A 135 -14.85 -28.62 -9.64
N THR A 136 -15.50 -28.91 -8.50
CA THR A 136 -16.95 -29.06 -8.39
C THR A 136 -17.74 -27.75 -8.54
N ALA A 137 -17.07 -26.60 -8.51
CA ALA A 137 -17.68 -25.27 -8.66
C ALA A 137 -16.79 -24.31 -9.49
N PRO A 138 -17.39 -23.41 -10.28
CA PRO A 138 -16.65 -22.38 -11.00
C PRO A 138 -16.17 -21.29 -10.04
N LEU A 139 -14.86 -21.17 -9.81
CA LEU A 139 -14.27 -20.19 -8.89
C LEU A 139 -14.02 -18.85 -9.59
N PHE A 140 -15.07 -18.22 -10.12
CA PHE A 140 -14.98 -16.93 -10.79
C PHE A 140 -14.59 -15.78 -9.83
N SER A 141 -14.85 -15.89 -8.52
CA SER A 141 -14.38 -14.94 -7.51
C SER A 141 -12.85 -14.84 -7.49
N THR A 142 -12.14 -15.96 -7.65
CA THR A 142 -10.67 -15.97 -7.74
C THR A 142 -10.18 -15.16 -8.95
N VAL A 143 -10.91 -15.13 -10.05
CA VAL A 143 -10.57 -14.30 -11.22
C VAL A 143 -10.63 -12.81 -10.86
N LEU A 144 -11.65 -12.38 -10.09
CA LEU A 144 -11.75 -11.00 -9.60
C LEU A 144 -10.57 -10.65 -8.70
N MET A 145 -10.27 -11.51 -7.72
CA MET A 145 -9.24 -11.31 -6.71
C MET A 145 -7.82 -11.24 -7.29
N LEU A 146 -7.57 -11.93 -8.39
CA LEU A 146 -6.28 -11.90 -9.09
C LEU A 146 -6.25 -10.84 -10.19
N GLY A 147 -7.30 -10.75 -10.99
CA GLY A 147 -7.35 -9.94 -12.19
C GLY A 147 -7.47 -8.44 -11.92
N ILE A 148 -8.25 -8.03 -10.91
CA ILE A 148 -8.42 -6.62 -10.59
C ILE A 148 -7.10 -5.97 -10.10
N PRO A 149 -6.38 -6.52 -9.12
CA PRO A 149 -5.09 -5.97 -8.72
C PRO A 149 -4.06 -5.98 -9.85
N ALA A 150 -4.04 -7.03 -10.68
CA ALA A 150 -3.18 -7.12 -11.85
C ALA A 150 -3.44 -6.01 -12.87
N GLN A 151 -4.72 -5.71 -13.12
CA GLN A 151 -5.15 -4.63 -14.00
C GLN A 151 -4.76 -3.25 -13.43
N LEU A 152 -5.03 -3.02 -12.14
CA LEU A 152 -4.69 -1.77 -11.45
C LEU A 152 -3.18 -1.54 -11.36
N ALA A 153 -2.40 -2.60 -11.25
CA ALA A 153 -0.95 -2.56 -11.31
C ALA A 153 -0.40 -2.25 -12.71
N LEU A 154 -1.26 -2.25 -13.76
CA LEU A 154 -0.92 -2.02 -15.16
C LEU A 154 0.00 -3.11 -15.76
N CYS A 155 -0.17 -4.37 -15.35
CA CYS A 155 0.54 -5.49 -15.96
C CYS A 155 0.18 -5.61 -17.44
N LYS A 156 1.21 -5.71 -18.31
CA LYS A 156 0.99 -5.71 -19.77
C LYS A 156 0.54 -7.05 -20.31
N ASN A 157 1.18 -8.12 -19.86
CA ASN A 157 0.94 -9.48 -20.33
C ASN A 157 0.35 -10.30 -19.19
N ILE A 158 -0.96 -10.47 -19.21
CA ILE A 158 -1.69 -11.29 -18.25
C ILE A 158 -2.20 -12.52 -18.98
N ILE A 159 -1.78 -13.71 -18.55
CA ILE A 159 -2.33 -14.97 -19.01
C ILE A 159 -3.04 -15.67 -17.86
N MET A 160 -4.07 -16.42 -18.17
CA MET A 160 -4.82 -17.21 -17.19
C MET A 160 -4.88 -18.67 -17.59
N CYS A 161 -4.61 -19.57 -16.64
CA CYS A 161 -4.79 -21.01 -16.80
C CYS A 161 -5.89 -21.50 -15.85
N SER A 162 -6.80 -22.31 -16.38
CA SER A 162 -7.85 -22.97 -15.60
C SER A 162 -8.19 -24.33 -16.23
N PRO A 163 -8.52 -25.37 -15.44
CA PRO A 163 -8.92 -26.68 -15.99
C PRO A 163 -10.11 -26.58 -16.95
N ALA A 164 -10.12 -27.46 -17.95
CA ALA A 164 -11.26 -27.59 -18.86
C ALA A 164 -12.41 -28.38 -18.22
N PRO A 165 -13.69 -28.08 -18.57
CA PRO A 165 -14.15 -26.95 -19.38
C PRO A 165 -14.27 -25.69 -18.56
N ILE A 166 -13.84 -24.55 -19.11
CA ILE A 166 -13.95 -23.25 -18.45
C ILE A 166 -15.38 -22.73 -18.59
N SER A 167 -16.01 -22.36 -17.46
CA SER A 167 -17.40 -21.88 -17.42
C SER A 167 -17.56 -20.46 -17.98
N ASN A 168 -18.78 -20.11 -18.37
CA ASN A 168 -19.08 -18.76 -18.87
C ASN A 168 -18.85 -17.68 -17.82
N GLU A 169 -19.10 -17.98 -16.55
CA GLU A 169 -18.87 -17.06 -15.42
C GLU A 169 -17.38 -16.70 -15.31
N ILE A 170 -16.48 -17.68 -15.42
CA ILE A 170 -15.03 -17.46 -15.42
C ILE A 170 -14.60 -16.63 -16.63
N LEU A 171 -15.09 -16.95 -17.83
CA LEU A 171 -14.76 -16.21 -19.05
C LEU A 171 -15.26 -14.76 -19.01
N TYR A 172 -16.49 -14.55 -18.55
CA TYR A 172 -17.05 -13.21 -18.36
C TYR A 172 -16.25 -12.39 -17.36
N THR A 173 -15.91 -12.98 -16.22
CA THR A 173 -15.12 -12.31 -15.18
C THR A 173 -13.71 -11.99 -15.66
N ALA A 174 -13.10 -12.86 -16.46
CA ALA A 174 -11.82 -12.62 -17.10
C ALA A 174 -11.89 -11.46 -18.09
N ASP A 175 -12.98 -11.34 -18.86
CA ASP A 175 -13.19 -10.20 -19.76
C ASP A 175 -13.32 -8.86 -19.01
N LEU A 176 -14.06 -8.83 -17.90
CA LEU A 176 -14.13 -7.66 -17.01
C LEU A 176 -12.74 -7.24 -16.51
N CYS A 177 -11.90 -8.20 -16.17
CA CYS A 177 -10.50 -7.98 -15.75
C CYS A 177 -9.54 -7.76 -16.93
N LYS A 178 -10.04 -7.64 -18.18
CA LYS A 178 -9.27 -7.45 -19.42
C LYS A 178 -8.24 -8.56 -19.69
N ILE A 179 -8.47 -9.76 -19.20
CA ILE A 179 -7.64 -10.94 -19.46
C ILE A 179 -8.09 -11.55 -20.78
N LYS A 180 -7.22 -11.48 -21.79
CA LYS A 180 -7.56 -11.95 -23.15
C LYS A 180 -6.92 -13.28 -23.52
N LYS A 181 -5.84 -13.68 -22.85
CA LYS A 181 -5.15 -14.94 -23.08
C LYS A 181 -5.52 -15.93 -21.99
N ILE A 182 -6.36 -16.88 -22.31
CA ILE A 182 -6.92 -17.87 -21.39
C ILE A 182 -6.63 -19.27 -21.93
N PHE A 183 -6.04 -20.12 -21.10
CA PHE A 183 -5.64 -21.47 -21.47
C PHE A 183 -6.41 -22.52 -20.65
N GLN A 184 -6.94 -23.53 -21.33
CA GLN A 184 -7.68 -24.65 -20.74
C GLN A 184 -6.71 -25.71 -20.21
N ILE A 185 -5.99 -25.37 -19.13
CA ILE A 185 -4.96 -26.22 -18.53
C ILE A 185 -5.08 -26.10 -17.01
N GLY A 186 -5.23 -27.24 -16.31
CA GLY A 186 -5.26 -27.29 -14.85
C GLY A 186 -3.99 -27.86 -14.25
N GLY A 187 -3.95 -27.98 -12.92
CA GLY A 187 -2.94 -28.75 -12.19
C GLY A 187 -1.49 -28.26 -12.27
N ALA A 188 -0.57 -29.12 -11.87
CA ALA A 188 0.87 -28.85 -11.87
C ALA A 188 1.44 -28.55 -13.26
N GLN A 189 0.85 -29.15 -14.31
CA GLN A 189 1.26 -28.93 -15.70
C GLN A 189 0.99 -27.49 -16.16
N ALA A 190 -0.07 -26.83 -15.67
CA ALA A 190 -0.36 -25.42 -15.93
C ALA A 190 0.73 -24.51 -15.32
N ILE A 191 1.13 -24.81 -14.09
CA ILE A 191 2.24 -24.10 -13.41
C ILE A 191 3.54 -24.28 -14.16
N ALA A 192 3.86 -25.50 -14.61
CA ALA A 192 5.04 -25.77 -15.42
C ALA A 192 5.01 -25.03 -16.77
N ALA A 193 3.86 -25.03 -17.47
CA ALA A 193 3.68 -24.32 -18.74
C ALA A 193 3.90 -22.81 -18.57
N MET A 194 3.33 -22.18 -17.54
CA MET A 194 3.54 -20.77 -17.25
C MET A 194 4.98 -20.45 -16.84
N ALA A 195 5.66 -21.35 -16.13
CA ALA A 195 7.01 -21.13 -15.65
C ALA A 195 8.08 -21.25 -16.75
N PHE A 196 7.93 -22.17 -17.67
CA PHE A 196 8.94 -22.46 -18.69
C PHE A 196 8.56 -22.00 -20.09
N GLY A 197 7.29 -21.78 -20.34
CA GLY A 197 6.73 -21.56 -21.66
C GLY A 197 6.57 -22.86 -22.45
N THR A 198 5.65 -22.87 -23.40
CA THR A 198 5.49 -23.91 -24.43
C THR A 198 5.22 -23.20 -25.76
N ASN A 199 4.90 -23.95 -26.83
CA ASN A 199 4.55 -23.31 -28.10
C ASN A 199 3.29 -22.43 -27.98
N SER A 200 2.28 -22.88 -27.22
CA SER A 200 1.02 -22.15 -27.03
C SER A 200 1.04 -21.22 -25.82
N VAL A 201 1.64 -21.64 -24.69
CA VAL A 201 1.61 -20.91 -23.43
C VAL A 201 2.88 -20.07 -23.26
N PRO A 202 2.79 -18.72 -23.22
CA PRO A 202 3.96 -17.89 -23.00
C PRO A 202 4.52 -18.04 -21.59
N LYS A 203 5.86 -18.01 -21.45
CA LYS A 203 6.54 -17.93 -20.16
C LYS A 203 6.19 -16.64 -19.44
N VAL A 204 6.02 -16.71 -18.11
CA VAL A 204 5.71 -15.56 -17.26
C VAL A 204 6.80 -15.32 -16.22
N ASN A 205 6.85 -14.08 -15.69
CA ASN A 205 7.80 -13.69 -14.66
C ASN A 205 7.34 -14.08 -13.25
N LYS A 206 6.01 -14.08 -13.00
CA LYS A 206 5.43 -14.43 -11.70
C LYS A 206 4.09 -15.13 -11.88
N ILE A 207 3.84 -16.15 -11.06
CA ILE A 207 2.59 -16.92 -11.05
C ILE A 207 1.83 -16.62 -9.77
N PHE A 208 0.53 -16.36 -9.92
CA PHE A 208 -0.40 -16.06 -8.84
C PHE A 208 -1.57 -17.05 -8.85
N GLY A 209 -2.15 -17.26 -7.69
CA GLY A 209 -3.41 -17.97 -7.52
C GLY A 209 -3.32 -19.19 -6.61
N PRO A 210 -4.45 -19.54 -5.95
CA PRO A 210 -4.54 -20.67 -5.07
C PRO A 210 -4.57 -21.99 -5.85
N GLY A 211 -4.29 -23.10 -5.19
CA GLY A 211 -4.38 -24.41 -5.80
C GLY A 211 -4.27 -25.54 -4.79
N ASN A 212 -4.52 -26.77 -5.24
CA ASN A 212 -4.36 -27.96 -4.43
C ASN A 212 -2.86 -28.27 -4.13
N SER A 213 -2.60 -29.34 -3.40
CA SER A 213 -1.25 -29.77 -3.02
C SER A 213 -0.29 -29.94 -4.21
N PHE A 214 -0.77 -30.41 -5.36
CA PHE A 214 0.03 -30.55 -6.59
C PHE A 214 0.42 -29.19 -7.18
N VAL A 215 -0.52 -28.24 -7.21
CA VAL A 215 -0.29 -26.88 -7.69
C VAL A 215 0.68 -26.15 -6.76
N THR A 216 0.46 -26.25 -5.45
CA THR A 216 1.33 -25.66 -4.43
C THR A 216 2.74 -26.20 -4.51
N GLU A 217 2.89 -27.52 -4.64
CA GLU A 217 4.21 -28.17 -4.80
C GLU A 217 4.88 -27.76 -6.12
N ALA A 218 4.11 -27.68 -7.21
CA ALA A 218 4.65 -27.22 -8.50
C ALA A 218 5.16 -25.77 -8.41
N LYS A 219 4.41 -24.87 -7.77
CA LYS A 219 4.84 -23.48 -7.52
C LYS A 219 6.16 -23.45 -6.73
N LYS A 220 6.29 -24.25 -5.68
CA LYS A 220 7.54 -24.36 -4.90
C LYS A 220 8.70 -24.87 -5.75
N GLN A 221 8.50 -25.91 -6.56
CA GLN A 221 9.57 -26.48 -7.37
C GLN A 221 10.02 -25.53 -8.47
N VAL A 222 9.12 -24.81 -9.15
CA VAL A 222 9.49 -23.88 -10.21
C VAL A 222 10.19 -22.61 -9.68
N SER A 223 9.87 -22.20 -8.44
CA SER A 223 10.53 -21.04 -7.81
C SER A 223 11.92 -21.36 -7.24
N ASN A 224 12.22 -22.62 -6.92
CA ASN A 224 13.45 -23.04 -6.26
C ASN A 224 14.49 -23.67 -7.21
N GLN A 225 14.33 -23.55 -8.52
CA GLN A 225 15.29 -24.16 -9.47
C GLN A 225 16.64 -23.42 -9.44
N LYS A 226 17.67 -24.12 -8.98
CA LYS A 226 19.02 -23.57 -8.78
C LYS A 226 19.81 -23.29 -10.09
N GLU A 227 19.33 -23.79 -11.23
CA GLU A 227 20.14 -23.85 -12.45
C GLU A 227 19.92 -22.70 -13.45
N ASN A 228 18.92 -21.82 -13.23
CA ASN A 228 18.64 -20.75 -14.18
C ASN A 228 18.47 -19.40 -13.48
N THR A 229 19.17 -18.39 -13.97
CA THR A 229 19.02 -16.97 -13.60
C THR A 229 17.63 -16.38 -13.93
N GLU A 230 16.78 -17.12 -14.64
CA GLU A 230 15.45 -16.74 -15.09
C GLU A 230 14.33 -17.51 -14.38
N ASN A 231 14.40 -17.60 -13.06
CA ASN A 231 13.35 -18.28 -12.28
C ASN A 231 12.04 -17.50 -12.32
N THR A 232 10.94 -18.24 -12.49
CA THR A 232 9.60 -17.68 -12.32
C THR A 232 9.30 -17.58 -10.83
N SER A 233 8.97 -16.37 -10.37
CA SER A 233 8.56 -16.15 -9.00
C SER A 233 7.11 -16.62 -8.76
N ILE A 234 6.75 -16.80 -7.51
CA ILE A 234 5.36 -17.11 -7.10
C ILE A 234 4.85 -16.04 -6.14
N ASP A 235 3.53 -16.03 -5.89
CA ASP A 235 2.90 -15.19 -4.89
C ASP A 235 3.33 -15.60 -3.47
N MET A 236 2.48 -16.33 -2.76
CA MET A 236 2.76 -16.81 -1.41
C MET A 236 2.61 -18.34 -1.34
N PRO A 237 3.27 -18.99 -0.38
CA PRO A 237 2.97 -20.39 -0.08
C PRO A 237 1.52 -20.50 0.41
N ALA A 238 0.77 -21.46 -0.13
CA ALA A 238 -0.59 -21.74 0.28
C ALA A 238 -0.65 -23.06 1.09
N GLY A 239 -1.56 -23.08 2.05
CA GLY A 239 -1.93 -24.25 2.85
C GLY A 239 -3.44 -24.42 2.88
N PRO A 240 -3.98 -25.30 3.74
CA PRO A 240 -5.40 -25.41 3.98
C PRO A 240 -5.99 -24.11 4.54
N SER A 241 -7.26 -23.86 4.24
CA SER A 241 -7.96 -22.68 4.73
C SER A 241 -8.22 -22.75 6.23
N GLU A 242 -8.15 -21.60 6.89
CA GLU A 242 -8.20 -21.47 8.35
C GLU A 242 -9.13 -20.33 8.75
N LEU A 243 -9.89 -20.55 9.83
CA LEU A 243 -10.69 -19.52 10.47
C LEU A 243 -10.46 -19.54 11.98
N MET A 244 -10.18 -18.39 12.57
CA MET A 244 -10.18 -18.20 14.01
C MET A 244 -11.21 -17.14 14.41
N ILE A 245 -12.01 -17.42 15.43
CA ILE A 245 -13.01 -16.50 15.97
C ILE A 245 -12.66 -16.17 17.41
N ILE A 246 -12.57 -14.90 17.76
CA ILE A 246 -12.54 -14.39 19.13
C ILE A 246 -13.95 -13.90 19.46
N ALA A 247 -14.57 -14.44 20.51
CA ALA A 247 -15.93 -14.10 20.89
C ALA A 247 -16.05 -13.80 22.37
N ASP A 248 -16.77 -12.72 22.71
CA ASP A 248 -17.18 -12.38 24.08
C ASP A 248 -18.68 -12.66 24.27
N LYS A 249 -19.22 -12.33 25.44
CA LYS A 249 -20.65 -12.53 25.79
C LYS A 249 -21.66 -11.84 24.86
N SER A 250 -21.25 -10.89 24.04
CA SER A 250 -22.11 -10.14 23.10
C SER A 250 -22.27 -10.86 21.75
N ALA A 251 -21.49 -11.89 21.50
CA ALA A 251 -21.51 -12.66 20.27
C ALA A 251 -22.78 -13.52 20.15
N TYR A 252 -23.25 -13.71 18.93
CA TYR A 252 -24.39 -14.57 18.62
C TYR A 252 -23.89 -15.98 18.24
N SER A 253 -24.17 -16.97 19.10
CA SER A 253 -23.73 -18.36 18.88
C SER A 253 -24.11 -18.92 17.51
N ASN A 254 -25.30 -18.55 16.98
CA ASN A 254 -25.75 -18.98 15.66
C ASN A 254 -24.90 -18.42 14.51
N PHE A 255 -24.34 -17.19 14.65
CA PHE A 255 -23.44 -16.61 13.65
C PHE A 255 -22.10 -17.32 13.69
N ILE A 256 -21.55 -17.53 14.89
CA ILE A 256 -20.31 -18.30 15.08
C ILE A 256 -20.43 -19.70 14.44
N ILE A 257 -21.55 -20.39 14.67
CA ILE A 257 -21.81 -21.72 14.10
C ILE A 257 -21.76 -21.68 12.58
N ALA A 258 -22.46 -20.70 11.98
CA ALA A 258 -22.51 -20.55 10.54
C ALA A 258 -21.13 -20.29 9.93
N ASP A 259 -20.34 -19.39 10.54
CA ASP A 259 -19.01 -19.03 10.07
C ASP A 259 -18.01 -20.21 10.20
N LEU A 260 -18.02 -20.94 11.33
CA LEU A 260 -17.17 -22.12 11.52
C LEU A 260 -17.52 -23.24 10.52
N ILE A 261 -18.80 -23.42 10.20
CA ILE A 261 -19.26 -24.41 9.21
C ILE A 261 -18.84 -23.96 7.79
N SER A 262 -19.01 -22.69 7.46
CA SER A 262 -18.61 -22.11 6.16
C SER A 262 -17.15 -22.43 5.86
N GLN A 263 -16.25 -22.17 6.80
CA GLN A 263 -14.83 -22.49 6.61
C GLN A 263 -14.54 -23.99 6.63
N ALA A 264 -15.22 -24.75 7.47
CA ALA A 264 -15.00 -26.22 7.57
C ALA A 264 -15.43 -26.98 6.32
N GLU A 265 -16.30 -26.44 5.48
CA GLU A 265 -16.73 -27.07 4.23
C GLU A 265 -15.75 -26.90 3.06
N HIS A 266 -14.73 -26.02 3.18
CA HIS A 266 -13.74 -25.78 2.12
C HIS A 266 -12.91 -27.03 1.83
N GLY A 267 -12.46 -27.75 2.87
CA GLY A 267 -11.65 -28.95 2.68
C GLY A 267 -11.53 -29.82 3.94
N VAL A 268 -11.10 -31.06 3.76
CA VAL A 268 -10.90 -32.00 4.88
C VAL A 268 -9.77 -31.57 5.82
N ASP A 269 -8.83 -30.79 5.31
CA ASP A 269 -7.66 -30.29 6.02
C ASP A 269 -7.87 -28.87 6.58
N SER A 270 -9.03 -28.24 6.32
CA SER A 270 -9.39 -26.93 6.89
C SER A 270 -9.42 -27.00 8.41
N GLN A 271 -9.00 -25.92 9.07
CA GLN A 271 -9.01 -25.84 10.53
C GLN A 271 -9.79 -24.61 11.00
N VAL A 272 -10.70 -24.83 11.97
CA VAL A 272 -11.48 -23.76 12.57
C VAL A 272 -11.26 -23.74 14.09
N ILE A 273 -11.08 -22.55 14.64
CA ILE A 273 -10.79 -22.37 16.08
C ILE A 273 -11.70 -21.28 16.64
N LEU A 274 -12.40 -21.59 17.73
CA LEU A 274 -13.11 -20.60 18.54
C LEU A 274 -12.33 -20.35 19.83
N LEU A 275 -12.02 -19.06 20.09
CA LEU A 275 -11.44 -18.59 21.33
C LEU A 275 -12.49 -17.75 22.09
N THR A 276 -12.80 -18.14 23.33
CA THR A 276 -13.77 -17.37 24.13
C THR A 276 -13.54 -17.56 25.62
N PRO A 277 -13.72 -16.54 26.46
CA PRO A 277 -13.78 -16.71 27.90
C PRO A 277 -15.16 -17.22 28.38
N GLU A 278 -16.16 -17.34 27.47
CA GLU A 278 -17.55 -17.62 27.79
C GLU A 278 -17.90 -19.10 27.56
N GLU A 279 -17.92 -19.89 28.63
CA GLU A 279 -18.23 -21.32 28.54
C GLU A 279 -19.63 -21.61 27.97
N LYS A 280 -20.59 -20.69 28.22
CA LYS A 280 -21.94 -20.78 27.67
C LYS A 280 -21.93 -20.77 26.14
N ILE A 281 -21.21 -19.80 25.54
CA ILE A 281 -21.07 -19.71 24.07
C ILE A 281 -20.42 -20.97 23.52
N ALA A 282 -19.34 -21.46 24.14
CA ALA A 282 -18.68 -22.68 23.70
C ALA A 282 -19.63 -23.88 23.66
N LYS A 283 -20.47 -24.06 24.67
CA LYS A 283 -21.47 -25.15 24.73
C LYS A 283 -22.57 -24.98 23.68
N GLU A 284 -23.08 -23.77 23.50
CA GLU A 284 -24.11 -23.47 22.47
C GLU A 284 -23.58 -23.74 21.07
N VAL A 285 -22.34 -23.34 20.79
CA VAL A 285 -21.70 -23.56 19.48
C VAL A 285 -21.52 -25.03 19.18
N ILE A 286 -21.04 -25.84 20.12
CA ILE A 286 -20.91 -27.30 19.93
C ILE A 286 -22.25 -27.94 19.62
N ASN A 287 -23.27 -27.62 20.41
CA ASN A 287 -24.61 -28.19 20.22
C ASN A 287 -25.20 -27.77 18.86
N GLY A 288 -25.05 -26.49 18.51
CA GLY A 288 -25.56 -25.98 17.25
C GLY A 288 -24.88 -26.59 16.02
N ILE A 289 -23.55 -26.72 16.03
CA ILE A 289 -22.79 -27.38 14.96
C ILE A 289 -23.26 -28.81 14.77
N ASN A 290 -23.36 -29.58 15.87
CA ASN A 290 -23.79 -30.98 15.81
C ASN A 290 -25.18 -31.16 15.20
N ASN A 291 -26.10 -30.20 15.43
CA ASN A 291 -27.44 -30.20 14.87
C ASN A 291 -27.47 -29.78 13.40
N GLN A 292 -26.71 -28.75 13.01
CA GLN A 292 -26.77 -28.21 11.66
C GLN A 292 -26.05 -29.08 10.61
N ILE A 293 -24.96 -29.75 10.95
CA ILE A 293 -24.17 -30.58 10.04
C ILE A 293 -24.98 -31.70 9.41
N ILE A 294 -26.00 -32.24 10.11
CA ILE A 294 -26.74 -33.41 9.69
C ILE A 294 -27.38 -33.21 8.29
N ASN A 295 -27.84 -32.01 8.00
CA ASN A 295 -28.58 -31.65 6.80
C ASN A 295 -27.71 -31.03 5.68
N LEU A 296 -26.40 -30.87 5.88
CA LEU A 296 -25.54 -30.20 4.91
C LEU A 296 -25.01 -31.16 3.84
N PRO A 297 -24.94 -30.73 2.56
CA PRO A 297 -24.47 -31.60 1.46
C PRO A 297 -23.02 -32.07 1.66
N ARG A 298 -22.14 -31.23 2.22
CA ARG A 298 -20.71 -31.51 2.42
C ARG A 298 -20.37 -32.04 3.81
N LYS A 299 -21.31 -32.60 4.55
CA LYS A 299 -21.19 -33.09 5.94
C LYS A 299 -19.96 -33.96 6.22
N ASN A 300 -19.54 -34.79 5.27
CA ASN A 300 -18.38 -35.66 5.45
C ASN A 300 -17.04 -34.89 5.45
N ILE A 301 -16.95 -33.83 4.65
CA ILE A 301 -15.81 -32.93 4.61
C ILE A 301 -15.76 -32.15 5.92
N ILE A 302 -16.87 -31.50 6.30
CA ILE A 302 -17.01 -30.75 7.55
C ILE A 302 -16.62 -31.60 8.76
N LYS A 303 -17.09 -32.82 8.86
CA LYS A 303 -16.74 -33.73 9.97
C LYS A 303 -15.25 -34.02 10.08
N LYS A 304 -14.55 -34.17 8.97
CA LYS A 304 -13.10 -34.39 8.95
C LYS A 304 -12.35 -33.10 9.36
N SER A 305 -12.75 -31.97 8.82
CA SER A 305 -12.19 -30.66 9.19
C SER A 305 -12.34 -30.39 10.70
N LEU A 306 -13.54 -30.61 11.26
CA LEU A 306 -13.80 -30.43 12.69
C LEU A 306 -13.01 -31.37 13.59
N SER A 307 -12.56 -32.52 13.10
CA SER A 307 -11.68 -33.41 13.88
C SER A 307 -10.30 -32.82 14.19
N ASN A 308 -9.89 -31.83 13.43
CA ASN A 308 -8.63 -31.08 13.57
C ASN A 308 -8.83 -29.68 14.17
N SER A 309 -10.05 -29.38 14.60
CA SER A 309 -10.49 -28.04 15.02
C SER A 309 -10.73 -27.99 16.53
N TYR A 310 -10.72 -26.78 17.11
CA TYR A 310 -10.76 -26.61 18.56
C TYR A 310 -11.72 -25.52 18.99
N ILE A 311 -12.36 -25.73 20.15
CA ILE A 311 -12.99 -24.67 20.94
C ILE A 311 -12.16 -24.51 22.21
N ILE A 312 -11.60 -23.32 22.40
CA ILE A 312 -10.66 -23.03 23.46
C ILE A 312 -11.28 -22.01 24.40
N ILE A 313 -11.45 -22.41 25.66
CA ILE A 313 -11.86 -21.51 26.73
C ILE A 313 -10.61 -20.87 27.33
N THR A 314 -10.61 -19.55 27.32
CA THR A 314 -9.53 -18.72 27.80
C THR A 314 -9.95 -18.01 29.10
N LYS A 315 -8.98 -17.44 29.81
CA LYS A 315 -9.22 -16.67 31.03
C LYS A 315 -9.92 -15.33 30.76
N ASN A 316 -9.58 -14.69 29.65
CA ASN A 316 -10.09 -13.38 29.23
C ASN A 316 -9.77 -13.12 27.75
N ILE A 317 -10.26 -12.01 27.22
CA ILE A 317 -10.03 -11.59 25.82
C ILE A 317 -8.54 -11.34 25.51
N ASN A 318 -7.75 -10.83 26.46
CA ASN A 318 -6.31 -10.62 26.21
C ASN A 318 -5.60 -11.94 25.90
N GLN A 319 -5.93 -13.01 26.59
CA GLN A 319 -5.38 -14.34 26.30
C GLN A 319 -5.85 -14.86 24.92
N CYS A 320 -7.08 -14.54 24.49
CA CYS A 320 -7.51 -14.82 23.12
C CYS A 320 -6.63 -14.11 22.09
N ILE A 321 -6.29 -12.84 22.33
CA ILE A 321 -5.40 -12.04 21.47
C ILE A 321 -4.01 -12.65 21.39
N GLU A 322 -3.43 -13.03 22.53
CA GLU A 322 -2.11 -13.68 22.59
C GLU A 322 -2.08 -14.98 21.77
N ILE A 323 -3.07 -15.84 21.96
CA ILE A 323 -3.22 -17.10 21.20
C ILE A 323 -3.39 -16.82 19.70
N SER A 324 -4.22 -15.85 19.35
CA SER A 324 -4.45 -15.47 17.95
C SER A 324 -3.18 -14.98 17.27
N ASN A 325 -2.42 -14.11 17.94
CA ASN A 325 -1.15 -13.60 17.40
C ASN A 325 -0.09 -14.70 17.27
N GLU A 326 -0.03 -15.66 18.20
CA GLU A 326 0.87 -16.81 18.12
C GLU A 326 0.46 -17.75 16.98
N TYR A 327 -0.83 -18.02 16.83
CA TYR A 327 -1.34 -18.87 15.77
C TYR A 327 -1.24 -18.22 14.40
N SER A 328 -1.47 -16.89 14.27
CA SER A 328 -1.44 -16.15 13.01
C SER A 328 -2.39 -16.72 11.96
N PRO A 329 -3.71 -16.59 12.16
CA PRO A 329 -4.71 -17.22 11.31
C PRO A 329 -4.80 -16.54 9.93
N GLU A 330 -5.27 -17.29 8.94
CA GLU A 330 -5.68 -16.76 7.62
C GLU A 330 -6.83 -15.76 7.79
N HIS A 331 -7.94 -16.21 8.38
CA HIS A 331 -9.09 -15.38 8.70
C HIS A 331 -9.23 -15.25 10.21
N LEU A 332 -9.35 -14.00 10.69
CA LEU A 332 -9.63 -13.69 12.09
C LEU A 332 -10.94 -12.94 12.19
N MET A 333 -11.92 -13.50 12.89
CA MET A 333 -13.16 -12.79 13.23
C MET A 333 -13.10 -12.35 14.69
N ILE A 334 -13.53 -11.12 14.97
CA ILE A 334 -13.60 -10.54 16.31
C ILE A 334 -15.05 -10.19 16.60
N GLN A 335 -15.79 -11.14 17.19
CA GLN A 335 -17.20 -10.98 17.55
C GLN A 335 -17.31 -10.56 19.04
N CYS A 336 -16.82 -9.36 19.31
CA CYS A 336 -16.78 -8.75 20.65
C CYS A 336 -17.44 -7.37 20.62
N HIS A 337 -18.00 -6.95 21.76
CA HIS A 337 -18.64 -5.64 21.88
C HIS A 337 -17.64 -4.48 21.64
N GLU A 338 -16.45 -4.60 22.21
CA GLU A 338 -15.40 -3.56 22.12
C GLU A 338 -14.28 -3.96 21.14
N TYR A 339 -14.63 -4.47 19.95
CA TYR A 339 -13.65 -4.92 18.97
C TYR A 339 -12.66 -3.81 18.54
N GLU A 340 -13.05 -2.54 18.61
CA GLU A 340 -12.17 -1.39 18.31
C GLU A 340 -10.99 -1.29 19.28
N LYS A 341 -11.15 -1.71 20.53
CA LYS A 341 -10.07 -1.77 21.53
C LYS A 341 -9.18 -3.01 21.36
N ILE A 342 -9.71 -4.05 20.76
CA ILE A 342 -8.99 -5.31 20.50
C ILE A 342 -8.10 -5.16 19.26
N LEU A 343 -8.60 -4.53 18.20
CA LEU A 343 -7.93 -4.42 16.89
C LEU A 343 -6.49 -3.90 16.97
N PRO A 344 -6.14 -2.86 17.76
CA PRO A 344 -4.74 -2.39 17.86
C PRO A 344 -3.75 -3.41 18.43
N ASN A 345 -4.24 -4.45 19.08
CA ASN A 345 -3.42 -5.51 19.70
C ASN A 345 -3.29 -6.76 18.81
N ILE A 346 -3.98 -6.79 17.67
CA ILE A 346 -3.83 -7.86 16.68
C ILE A 346 -2.64 -7.52 15.79
N ILE A 347 -1.66 -8.41 15.78
CA ILE A 347 -0.40 -8.23 15.04
C ILE A 347 -0.39 -9.11 13.78
N ASN A 348 -0.98 -10.30 13.86
CA ASN A 348 -0.85 -11.33 12.82
C ASN A 348 -2.22 -11.88 12.43
N ALA A 349 -2.65 -11.59 11.22
CA ALA A 349 -3.79 -12.24 10.55
C ALA A 349 -3.72 -11.97 9.04
N GLY A 350 -4.24 -12.86 8.22
CA GLY A 350 -4.37 -12.63 6.78
C GLY A 350 -5.47 -11.62 6.46
N SER A 351 -6.65 -11.78 7.07
CA SER A 351 -7.79 -10.85 7.01
C SER A 351 -8.52 -10.79 8.35
N ILE A 352 -9.04 -9.61 8.72
CA ILE A 352 -9.73 -9.37 9.99
C ILE A 352 -11.16 -8.92 9.73
N PHE A 353 -12.14 -9.56 10.41
CA PHE A 353 -13.57 -9.28 10.32
C PHE A 353 -14.06 -8.77 11.69
N LEU A 354 -14.67 -7.60 11.72
CA LEU A 354 -14.99 -6.90 12.96
C LEU A 354 -16.49 -6.88 13.24
N GLY A 355 -16.85 -7.32 14.43
CA GLY A 355 -18.22 -7.31 14.92
C GLY A 355 -19.08 -8.46 14.38
N ASN A 356 -20.33 -8.51 14.84
CA ASN A 356 -21.27 -9.58 14.53
C ASN A 356 -21.80 -9.57 13.07
N TRP A 357 -21.61 -8.47 12.33
CA TRP A 357 -22.20 -8.25 11.00
C TRP A 357 -21.21 -8.47 9.85
N ALA A 358 -20.01 -8.93 10.14
CA ALA A 358 -18.96 -9.16 9.16
C ALA A 358 -18.63 -10.67 9.05
N PRO A 359 -19.47 -11.50 8.40
CA PRO A 359 -19.15 -12.90 8.17
C PRO A 359 -17.96 -13.03 7.22
N GLU A 360 -17.18 -14.10 7.37
CA GLU A 360 -16.02 -14.39 6.52
C GLU A 360 -16.34 -14.35 5.02
N SER A 361 -17.47 -14.93 4.65
CA SER A 361 -17.91 -15.02 3.24
C SER A 361 -18.07 -13.67 2.53
N VAL A 362 -18.31 -12.55 3.23
CA VAL A 362 -18.34 -11.24 2.55
C VAL A 362 -16.96 -10.83 2.03
N GLY A 363 -15.89 -11.23 2.74
CA GLY A 363 -14.50 -11.03 2.31
C GLY A 363 -14.15 -11.87 1.09
N ASP A 364 -14.68 -13.08 1.03
CA ASP A 364 -14.44 -14.01 -0.07
C ASP A 364 -15.07 -13.56 -1.39
N TYR A 365 -16.17 -12.82 -1.34
CA TYR A 365 -16.92 -12.54 -2.55
C TYR A 365 -17.05 -11.06 -2.92
N ALA A 366 -17.41 -10.17 -1.98
CA ALA A 366 -17.97 -8.90 -2.39
C ALA A 366 -17.65 -7.67 -1.55
N SER A 367 -17.03 -7.78 -0.36
CA SER A 367 -16.75 -6.62 0.49
C SER A 367 -15.70 -5.67 -0.10
N GLY A 368 -14.79 -6.20 -0.90
CA GLY A 368 -13.73 -5.42 -1.53
C GLY A 368 -12.31 -5.90 -1.21
N THR A 369 -12.11 -6.56 -0.07
CA THR A 369 -10.81 -7.15 0.30
C THR A 369 -10.49 -8.37 -0.54
N ASN A 370 -9.23 -8.82 -0.51
CA ASN A 370 -8.78 -9.96 -1.29
C ASN A 370 -8.87 -11.25 -0.46
N HIS A 371 -9.39 -12.32 -1.06
CA HIS A 371 -9.45 -13.64 -0.43
C HIS A 371 -8.20 -14.51 -0.66
N VAL A 372 -7.24 -14.06 -1.46
CA VAL A 372 -5.96 -14.75 -1.60
C VAL A 372 -5.08 -14.31 -0.44
N LEU A 373 -5.09 -15.12 0.60
CA LEU A 373 -4.54 -14.83 1.91
C LEU A 373 -3.39 -15.78 2.26
N PRO A 374 -2.45 -15.34 3.10
CA PRO A 374 -1.44 -16.24 3.65
C PRO A 374 -2.09 -17.21 4.64
N THR A 375 -1.90 -18.51 4.41
CA THR A 375 -2.42 -19.60 5.23
C THR A 375 -1.29 -20.29 5.98
N TYR A 376 -1.61 -21.24 6.84
CA TYR A 376 -0.63 -22.14 7.48
C TYR A 376 0.47 -21.41 8.26
N GLY A 377 0.11 -20.29 8.93
CA GLY A 377 1.03 -19.47 9.72
C GLY A 377 1.84 -18.48 8.91
N HIS A 378 1.70 -18.46 7.60
CA HIS A 378 2.43 -17.51 6.76
C HIS A 378 1.99 -16.06 6.96
N ALA A 379 0.85 -15.79 7.65
CA ALA A 379 0.44 -14.45 8.06
C ALA A 379 1.43 -13.74 9.02
N LEU A 380 2.40 -14.47 9.58
CA LEU A 380 3.55 -13.91 10.29
C LEU A 380 4.45 -13.04 9.41
N THR A 381 4.54 -13.32 8.10
CA THR A 381 5.53 -12.70 7.21
C THR A 381 4.97 -12.31 5.84
N TYR A 382 3.81 -12.79 5.48
CA TYR A 382 3.14 -12.47 4.22
C TYR A 382 1.83 -11.71 4.48
N SER A 383 1.49 -10.83 3.56
CA SER A 383 0.23 -10.08 3.57
C SER A 383 -0.78 -10.69 2.59
N SER A 384 -2.05 -10.27 2.70
CA SER A 384 -3.06 -10.52 1.68
C SER A 384 -2.63 -9.95 0.34
N LEU A 385 -3.06 -10.58 -0.76
CA LEU A 385 -2.73 -10.15 -2.10
C LEU A 385 -3.28 -8.74 -2.39
N GLY A 386 -2.42 -7.87 -2.90
CA GLY A 386 -2.77 -6.49 -3.26
C GLY A 386 -2.09 -6.02 -4.53
N VAL A 387 -2.32 -4.76 -4.91
CA VAL A 387 -1.74 -4.15 -6.13
C VAL A 387 -0.21 -4.19 -6.11
N SER A 388 0.41 -4.02 -4.94
CA SER A 388 1.87 -4.04 -4.77
C SER A 388 2.52 -5.37 -5.16
N ASP A 389 1.79 -6.49 -5.03
CA ASP A 389 2.32 -7.83 -5.36
C ASP A 389 2.55 -8.02 -6.86
N PHE A 390 1.84 -7.24 -7.68
CA PHE A 390 1.94 -7.18 -9.13
C PHE A 390 2.93 -6.13 -9.63
N GLN A 391 3.60 -5.44 -8.72
CA GLN A 391 4.56 -4.38 -9.03
C GLN A 391 5.94 -4.67 -8.45
N LYS A 392 6.94 -4.01 -9.02
CA LYS A 392 8.31 -3.94 -8.48
C LYS A 392 8.56 -2.53 -7.98
N ARG A 393 9.06 -2.42 -6.75
CA ARG A 393 9.55 -1.17 -6.19
C ARG A 393 11.01 -0.99 -6.55
N MET A 394 11.36 0.17 -7.10
CA MET A 394 12.73 0.56 -7.40
C MET A 394 13.02 1.90 -6.73
N THR A 395 14.23 2.07 -6.23
CA THR A 395 14.72 3.34 -5.70
C THR A 395 15.42 4.13 -6.80
N VAL A 396 15.18 5.43 -6.83
CA VAL A 396 15.86 6.38 -7.72
C VAL A 396 16.56 7.42 -6.88
N GLN A 397 17.82 7.70 -7.22
CA GLN A 397 18.64 8.71 -6.57
C GLN A 397 19.09 9.70 -7.63
N GLU A 398 18.93 10.97 -7.32
CA GLU A 398 19.33 12.09 -8.16
C GLU A 398 20.06 13.12 -7.31
N LEU A 399 21.26 13.50 -7.70
CA LEU A 399 22.07 14.45 -6.97
C LEU A 399 22.45 15.63 -7.87
N THR A 400 22.39 16.82 -7.29
CA THR A 400 23.06 17.98 -7.88
C THR A 400 24.56 17.91 -7.57
N PRO A 401 25.42 18.64 -8.31
CA PRO A 401 26.84 18.74 -7.96
C PRO A 401 27.07 19.19 -6.52
N GLN A 402 26.30 20.17 -6.05
CA GLN A 402 26.38 20.65 -4.67
C GLN A 402 25.89 19.59 -3.68
N GLY A 403 24.82 18.88 -4.00
CA GLY A 403 24.31 17.76 -3.18
C GLY A 403 25.36 16.66 -3.01
N LEU A 404 26.10 16.33 -4.07
CA LEU A 404 27.20 15.37 -3.95
C LEU A 404 28.31 15.89 -3.03
N LEU A 405 28.69 17.16 -3.13
CA LEU A 405 29.69 17.75 -2.22
C LEU A 405 29.22 17.71 -0.76
N ASN A 406 27.94 17.91 -0.51
CA ASN A 406 27.37 17.92 0.84
C ASN A 406 27.47 16.55 1.54
N ILE A 407 27.43 15.42 0.79
CA ILE A 407 27.50 14.07 1.37
C ILE A 407 28.82 13.35 1.11
N SER A 408 29.70 13.89 0.25
CA SER A 408 30.94 13.21 -0.19
C SER A 408 31.81 12.77 0.97
N ASN A 409 32.04 13.63 1.94
CA ASN A 409 32.89 13.31 3.10
C ASN A 409 32.35 12.11 3.90
N THR A 410 31.03 12.04 4.10
CA THR A 410 30.40 10.90 4.79
C THR A 410 30.63 9.60 4.05
N VAL A 411 30.39 9.60 2.74
CA VAL A 411 30.57 8.38 1.90
C VAL A 411 32.04 7.96 1.86
N GLU A 412 32.97 8.91 1.75
CA GLU A 412 34.40 8.63 1.72
C GLU A 412 34.91 8.02 3.03
N ILE A 413 34.45 8.53 4.19
CA ILE A 413 34.80 7.99 5.50
C ILE A 413 34.25 6.58 5.66
N MET A 414 32.96 6.36 5.38
CA MET A 414 32.31 5.07 5.54
C MET A 414 32.97 4.00 4.65
N SER A 415 33.10 4.29 3.37
CA SER A 415 33.70 3.35 2.41
C SER A 415 35.16 3.04 2.71
N LYS A 416 35.93 4.02 3.21
CA LYS A 416 37.30 3.79 3.68
C LYS A 416 37.34 2.89 4.90
N THR A 417 36.43 3.08 5.85
CA THR A 417 36.33 2.28 7.08
C THR A 417 35.97 0.83 6.75
N GLU A 418 35.08 0.62 5.77
CA GLU A 418 34.72 -0.70 5.25
C GLU A 418 35.79 -1.30 4.31
N LYS A 419 36.91 -0.61 4.08
CA LYS A 419 38.01 -1.00 3.17
C LYS A 419 37.56 -1.10 1.70
N LEU A 420 36.48 -0.45 1.32
CA LEU A 420 35.94 -0.40 -0.04
C LEU A 420 36.51 0.81 -0.79
N ILE A 421 37.81 0.78 -1.13
CA ILE A 421 38.54 1.92 -1.73
C ILE A 421 37.96 2.30 -3.11
N GLY A 422 37.47 1.34 -3.89
CA GLY A 422 36.82 1.63 -5.17
C GLY A 422 35.56 2.49 -4.99
N HIS A 423 34.75 2.22 -3.97
CA HIS A 423 33.55 3.01 -3.63
C HIS A 423 33.94 4.44 -3.22
N LYS A 424 34.97 4.58 -2.37
CA LYS A 424 35.52 5.87 -2.01
C LYS A 424 35.94 6.67 -3.24
N ASN A 425 36.77 6.07 -4.11
CA ASN A 425 37.32 6.73 -5.29
C ASN A 425 36.21 7.18 -6.26
N ALA A 426 35.12 6.45 -6.38
CA ALA A 426 33.99 6.85 -7.20
C ALA A 426 33.38 8.20 -6.78
N VAL A 427 33.39 8.51 -5.50
CA VAL A 427 32.89 9.79 -4.95
C VAL A 427 34.00 10.84 -5.00
N THR A 428 35.22 10.51 -4.56
CA THR A 428 36.37 11.43 -4.54
C THR A 428 36.62 12.06 -5.91
N LEU A 429 36.68 11.26 -6.98
CA LEU A 429 36.90 11.78 -8.34
C LEU A 429 35.83 12.78 -8.79
N ARG A 430 34.57 12.52 -8.46
CA ARG A 430 33.47 13.43 -8.80
C ARG A 430 33.53 14.73 -8.00
N SER A 431 33.79 14.64 -6.69
CA SER A 431 33.90 15.80 -5.82
C SER A 431 35.09 16.69 -6.18
N GLU A 432 36.24 16.10 -6.55
CA GLU A 432 37.42 16.83 -7.04
C GLU A 432 37.12 17.51 -8.39
N PHE A 433 36.47 16.82 -9.32
CA PHE A 433 36.06 17.41 -10.59
C PHE A 433 35.15 18.61 -10.40
N ILE A 434 34.16 18.49 -9.53
CA ILE A 434 33.24 19.60 -9.20
C ILE A 434 34.01 20.76 -8.61
N LYS A 435 34.88 20.51 -7.61
CA LYS A 435 35.71 21.54 -7.00
C LYS A 435 36.59 22.25 -8.02
N LYS A 436 37.25 21.50 -8.92
CA LYS A 436 38.06 22.09 -9.99
C LYS A 436 37.24 22.96 -10.93
N LYS A 437 36.05 22.48 -11.34
CA LYS A 437 35.15 23.24 -12.21
C LYS A 437 34.67 24.53 -11.56
N TYR A 438 34.28 24.51 -10.28
CA TYR A 438 33.89 25.71 -9.53
C TYR A 438 35.06 26.64 -9.29
N CYS A 439 36.29 26.14 -9.07
CA CYS A 439 37.50 26.99 -9.00
C CYS A 439 37.80 27.66 -10.34
N LEU A 440 37.65 26.96 -11.47
CA LEU A 440 37.81 27.53 -12.81
C LEU A 440 36.72 28.57 -13.12
N GLU A 441 35.49 28.34 -12.70
CA GLU A 441 34.39 29.33 -12.83
C GLU A 441 34.59 30.53 -11.94
N GLN A 442 35.22 30.39 -10.75
CA GLN A 442 35.59 31.51 -9.91
C GLN A 442 36.74 32.33 -10.52
N ASN A 443 37.69 31.72 -11.21
CA ASN A 443 38.76 32.42 -11.93
C ASN A 443 38.23 33.14 -13.20
N ASN A 444 37.14 32.67 -13.78
CA ASN A 444 36.41 33.35 -14.85
C ASN A 444 35.49 34.49 -14.37
N ASN A 445 35.44 34.76 -13.06
CA ASN A 445 34.65 35.82 -12.43
C ASN A 445 35.14 37.25 -12.69
N LYS A 446 35.88 37.48 -13.75
CA LYS A 446 36.04 38.84 -14.33
C LYS A 446 34.67 39.52 -14.63
N TYR A 447 33.61 38.69 -14.85
CA TYR A 447 32.25 39.18 -15.05
C TYR A 447 31.49 39.54 -13.75
N LYS A 448 31.76 38.88 -12.61
CA LYS A 448 31.17 39.28 -11.30
C LYS A 448 31.62 40.67 -10.84
N ASN A 449 32.85 41.04 -11.15
CA ASN A 449 33.33 42.39 -10.86
C ASN A 449 32.59 43.49 -11.65
N ASN A 450 32.00 43.16 -12.81
CA ASN A 450 31.23 44.12 -13.58
C ASN A 450 29.83 44.35 -13.03
N ILE A 451 29.14 43.28 -12.52
CA ILE A 451 27.81 43.40 -11.91
C ILE A 451 27.89 44.24 -10.61
N ASN A 452 28.91 44.01 -9.79
CA ASN A 452 29.12 44.80 -8.56
C ASN A 452 29.45 46.26 -8.85
N LYS A 453 29.99 46.59 -10.03
CA LYS A 453 30.21 47.99 -10.47
C LYS A 453 28.92 48.66 -10.94
N ILE A 454 27.94 47.89 -11.43
CA ILE A 454 26.68 48.41 -11.95
C ILE A 454 25.60 48.43 -10.87
N ALA A 455 25.65 47.50 -9.91
CA ALA A 455 24.68 47.41 -8.85
C ALA A 455 24.83 48.58 -7.85
N ARG A 456 23.69 49.05 -7.33
CA ARG A 456 23.68 50.11 -6.31
C ARG A 456 24.42 49.66 -5.06
N LYS A 457 25.23 50.55 -4.45
CA LYS A 457 26.05 50.23 -3.27
C LYS A 457 25.25 49.69 -2.08
N ASN A 458 24.04 50.17 -1.88
CA ASN A 458 23.15 49.69 -0.82
C ASN A 458 22.66 48.24 -1.06
N ILE A 459 22.63 47.79 -2.31
CA ILE A 459 22.24 46.40 -2.66
C ILE A 459 23.44 45.46 -2.50
N ILE A 460 24.63 45.88 -2.90
CA ILE A 460 25.87 45.08 -2.79
C ILE A 460 26.15 44.70 -1.32
N ASN A 461 25.88 45.62 -0.41
CA ASN A 461 26.14 45.46 1.03
C ASN A 461 24.95 44.84 1.80
N LEU A 462 23.92 44.38 1.11
CA LEU A 462 22.72 43.79 1.72
C LEU A 462 23.01 42.37 2.17
N ILE A 463 22.78 42.09 3.46
CA ILE A 463 22.77 40.71 3.97
C ILE A 463 21.46 40.06 3.53
N PRO A 464 21.51 38.93 2.83
CA PRO A 464 20.30 38.23 2.40
C PRO A 464 19.36 37.92 3.58
N TYR A 465 18.07 38.12 3.37
CA TYR A 465 17.06 37.79 4.37
C TYR A 465 17.02 36.25 4.59
N GLN A 466 17.10 35.87 5.85
CA GLN A 466 16.86 34.48 6.27
C GLN A 466 15.49 34.43 6.89
N SER A 467 14.57 33.67 6.26
CA SER A 467 13.23 33.46 6.81
C SER A 467 13.31 32.63 8.09
N ALA A 468 12.34 32.78 8.97
CA ALA A 468 12.23 31.99 10.19
C ALA A 468 12.28 30.46 9.92
N ARG A 469 11.80 30.01 8.75
CA ARG A 469 11.90 28.62 8.30
C ARG A 469 13.34 28.18 7.96
N LEU A 470 14.18 29.06 7.46
CA LEU A 470 15.58 28.74 7.12
C LEU A 470 16.50 28.73 8.35
N LEU A 471 16.09 29.36 9.45
CA LEU A 471 16.81 29.36 10.72
C LEU A 471 16.47 28.11 11.57
N ASP A 472 15.36 27.46 11.31
CA ASP A 472 14.94 26.26 12.04
C ASP A 472 15.36 25.00 11.26
N ASN A 473 16.53 24.47 11.63
CA ASN A 473 17.05 23.20 11.13
C ASN A 473 16.39 21.96 11.80
N SER A 474 15.38 22.16 12.63
CA SER A 474 14.72 21.08 13.36
C SER A 474 13.63 20.40 12.52
N ARG A 475 13.55 19.09 12.69
CA ARG A 475 12.70 18.14 11.96
C ARG A 475 11.20 18.36 12.23
N PHE A 476 10.41 17.89 11.32
CA PHE A 476 8.94 17.87 11.12
C PHE A 476 7.99 17.70 12.33
N ASP A 477 8.46 17.69 13.58
CA ASP A 477 7.65 17.42 14.77
C ASP A 477 7.32 18.69 15.61
N HIS A 478 7.60 19.89 15.08
CA HIS A 478 7.33 21.12 15.80
C HIS A 478 6.04 21.80 15.35
N ILE A 479 5.28 22.31 16.32
CA ILE A 479 4.16 23.21 16.05
C ILE A 479 4.73 24.57 15.67
N LEU A 480 4.54 24.96 14.39
CA LEU A 480 5.06 26.22 13.85
C LEU A 480 4.20 27.40 14.29
N LEU A 481 4.69 28.21 15.20
CA LEU A 481 4.02 29.43 15.70
C LEU A 481 4.76 30.72 15.27
N ASN A 482 5.82 30.61 14.46
CA ASN A 482 6.76 31.69 14.18
C ASN A 482 6.41 32.54 12.95
N ALA A 483 5.42 32.16 12.15
CA ALA A 483 5.08 32.86 10.90
C ALA A 483 3.59 33.22 10.76
N ASN A 484 2.82 33.11 11.83
CA ASN A 484 1.39 33.41 11.87
C ASN A 484 0.59 32.72 10.76
N GLU A 485 0.96 31.46 10.45
CA GLU A 485 0.30 30.63 9.44
C GLU A 485 -1.00 30.04 9.98
N SER A 486 -1.97 29.79 9.08
CA SER A 486 -3.18 29.07 9.45
C SER A 486 -2.85 27.61 9.84
N PRO A 487 -3.36 27.11 10.97
CA PRO A 487 -3.12 25.73 11.40
C PRO A 487 -3.83 24.69 10.52
N ILE A 488 -4.78 25.13 9.69
CA ILE A 488 -5.61 24.26 8.85
C ILE A 488 -5.45 24.67 7.39
N THR A 489 -5.17 23.69 6.53
CA THR A 489 -5.17 23.90 5.07
C THR A 489 -6.60 24.11 4.58
N PRO A 490 -6.95 25.24 3.94
CA PRO A 490 -8.28 25.43 3.40
C PRO A 490 -8.55 24.45 2.25
N ILE A 491 -9.74 23.86 2.23
CA ILE A 491 -10.19 23.01 1.12
C ILE A 491 -10.59 23.91 -0.05
N LEU A 492 -9.76 23.94 -1.09
CA LEU A 492 -10.03 24.70 -2.30
C LEU A 492 -10.75 23.82 -3.33
N LYS A 493 -11.99 24.15 -3.68
CA LYS A 493 -12.67 23.60 -4.85
C LYS A 493 -12.31 24.43 -6.08
N LEU A 494 -11.53 23.87 -6.98
CA LEU A 494 -11.23 24.49 -8.27
C LEU A 494 -12.44 24.34 -9.20
N ILE A 495 -13.20 25.42 -9.41
CA ILE A 495 -14.48 25.37 -10.12
C ILE A 495 -14.32 25.58 -11.65
N LYS A 496 -13.25 26.23 -12.13
CA LYS A 496 -12.96 26.42 -13.56
C LYS A 496 -11.46 26.64 -13.85
N ASN A 497 -11.01 26.14 -15.00
CA ASN A 497 -9.64 26.27 -15.52
C ASN A 497 -9.46 27.64 -16.23
N THR A 498 -9.33 28.70 -15.45
CA THR A 498 -9.03 30.05 -16.00
C THR A 498 -7.66 30.56 -15.55
N PHE A 499 -6.80 29.70 -15.00
CA PHE A 499 -5.46 30.06 -14.52
C PHE A 499 -4.48 30.49 -15.62
N ASN A 500 -4.83 30.28 -16.87
CA ASN A 500 -4.08 30.75 -18.04
C ASN A 500 -4.41 32.18 -18.44
N ARG A 501 -5.25 32.88 -17.67
CA ARG A 501 -5.63 34.28 -17.91
C ARG A 501 -5.06 35.19 -16.82
N TYR A 502 -4.71 36.42 -17.18
CA TYR A 502 -4.31 37.43 -16.21
C TYR A 502 -5.47 37.71 -15.25
N PRO A 503 -5.20 37.75 -13.94
CA PRO A 503 -6.19 38.20 -12.95
C PRO A 503 -6.45 39.70 -13.07
N GLU A 504 -7.58 40.12 -12.52
CA GLU A 504 -7.82 41.57 -12.34
C GLU A 504 -6.71 42.16 -11.46
N PRO A 505 -6.13 43.33 -11.82
CA PRO A 505 -5.08 43.98 -11.04
C PRO A 505 -5.47 44.20 -9.56
N GLN A 506 -6.74 44.58 -9.36
CA GLN A 506 -7.38 44.70 -8.06
C GLN A 506 -8.70 43.91 -8.08
N PRO A 507 -8.77 42.70 -7.50
CA PRO A 507 -9.90 41.80 -7.66
C PRO A 507 -11.14 42.29 -6.91
N LYS A 508 -12.07 42.89 -7.61
CA LYS A 508 -13.27 43.54 -7.08
C LYS A 508 -14.09 42.68 -6.13
N ARG A 509 -14.26 41.40 -6.45
CA ARG A 509 -15.03 40.46 -5.61
C ARG A 509 -14.33 40.22 -4.27
N LEU A 510 -13.02 40.07 -4.27
CA LEU A 510 -12.23 39.88 -3.05
C LEU A 510 -12.28 41.12 -2.18
N ILE A 511 -12.06 42.31 -2.78
CA ILE A 511 -12.13 43.59 -2.07
C ILE A 511 -13.50 43.78 -1.41
N LYS A 512 -14.60 43.53 -2.14
CA LYS A 512 -15.96 43.63 -1.60
C LYS A 512 -16.20 42.69 -0.40
N ASN A 513 -15.75 41.42 -0.53
CA ASN A 513 -15.93 40.45 0.56
C ASN A 513 -15.08 40.83 1.79
N TYR A 514 -13.86 41.31 1.56
CA TYR A 514 -12.99 41.74 2.66
C TYR A 514 -13.48 43.03 3.31
N SER A 515 -14.01 43.97 2.53
CA SER A 515 -14.71 45.17 3.04
C SER A 515 -15.86 44.82 3.98
N ASN A 516 -16.70 43.86 3.60
CA ASN A 516 -17.76 43.37 4.46
C ASN A 516 -17.26 42.70 5.75
N TYR A 517 -16.12 42.01 5.68
CA TYR A 517 -15.52 41.35 6.82
C TYR A 517 -14.89 42.32 7.81
N CYS A 518 -14.15 43.32 7.34
CA CYS A 518 -13.41 44.24 8.19
C CYS A 518 -14.16 45.56 8.47
N GLY A 519 -15.30 45.82 7.83
CA GLY A 519 -16.08 47.04 7.99
C GLY A 519 -15.46 48.31 7.40
N VAL A 520 -14.45 48.13 6.49
CA VAL A 520 -13.75 49.26 5.85
C VAL A 520 -14.28 49.49 4.45
N ASN A 521 -14.36 50.75 4.00
CA ASN A 521 -14.82 51.10 2.66
C ASN A 521 -13.91 50.44 1.60
N ILE A 522 -14.51 49.99 0.49
CA ILE A 522 -13.84 49.35 -0.65
C ILE A 522 -12.68 50.19 -1.22
N ASP A 523 -12.81 51.53 -1.21
CA ASP A 523 -11.80 52.46 -1.70
C ASP A 523 -10.57 52.56 -0.79
N ASN A 524 -10.65 52.04 0.41
CA ASN A 524 -9.57 52.03 1.39
C ASN A 524 -8.88 50.65 1.50
N ILE A 525 -9.14 49.74 0.53
CA ILE A 525 -8.56 48.40 0.50
C ILE A 525 -7.71 48.23 -0.75
N LEU A 526 -6.43 47.92 -0.54
CA LEU A 526 -5.49 47.53 -1.57
C LEU A 526 -5.14 46.04 -1.41
N VAL A 527 -5.31 45.27 -2.45
CA VAL A 527 -4.89 43.85 -2.47
C VAL A 527 -3.49 43.74 -3.04
N SER A 528 -2.59 43.12 -2.29
CA SER A 528 -1.21 42.84 -2.67
C SER A 528 -0.87 41.35 -2.58
N ARG A 529 0.29 40.93 -3.08
CA ARG A 529 0.81 39.55 -2.97
C ARG A 529 1.42 39.28 -1.59
N GLY A 530 0.67 39.56 -0.54
CA GLY A 530 1.08 39.44 0.84
C GLY A 530 1.61 40.76 1.42
N ALA A 531 1.89 40.73 2.73
CA ALA A 531 2.34 41.89 3.50
C ALA A 531 3.65 42.53 3.00
N ASP A 532 4.56 41.71 2.46
CA ASP A 532 5.88 42.17 1.98
C ASP A 532 5.75 43.16 0.83
N GLU A 533 4.91 42.82 -0.17
CA GLU A 533 4.62 43.73 -1.27
C GLU A 533 3.91 44.99 -0.78
N GLY A 534 2.96 44.83 0.14
CA GLY A 534 2.26 45.99 0.76
C GLY A 534 3.24 46.97 1.45
N ILE A 535 4.17 46.45 2.23
CA ILE A 535 5.22 47.25 2.91
C ILE A 535 6.11 47.96 1.90
N GLU A 536 6.57 47.24 0.86
CA GLU A 536 7.40 47.80 -0.22
C GLU A 536 6.65 48.93 -0.93
N LEU A 537 5.40 48.72 -1.32
CA LEU A 537 4.60 49.73 -2.01
C LEU A 537 4.39 50.98 -1.17
N LEU A 538 4.12 50.85 0.13
CA LEU A 538 3.98 51.99 1.04
C LEU A 538 5.26 52.80 1.13
N ILE A 539 6.41 52.14 1.37
CA ILE A 539 7.68 52.84 1.47
C ILE A 539 8.05 53.53 0.14
N ARG A 540 7.84 52.82 -1.01
CA ARG A 540 8.12 53.35 -2.33
C ARG A 540 7.24 54.56 -2.69
N THR A 541 5.97 54.55 -2.24
CA THR A 541 5.00 55.60 -2.56
C THR A 541 5.20 56.85 -1.72
N PHE A 542 5.48 56.67 -0.43
CA PHE A 542 5.43 57.77 0.53
C PHE A 542 6.78 58.26 1.05
N CYS A 543 7.90 57.56 0.76
CA CYS A 543 9.20 57.93 1.28
C CYS A 543 10.16 58.34 0.15
N ASN A 544 10.72 59.56 0.23
CA ASN A 544 11.83 60.02 -0.58
C ASN A 544 13.15 59.60 0.05
N TYR A 545 14.04 59.01 -0.71
CA TYR A 545 15.32 58.48 -0.24
C TYR A 545 16.26 59.56 0.33
N GLU A 546 16.10 60.80 -0.03
CA GLU A 546 16.96 61.92 0.44
C GLU A 546 16.59 62.36 1.85
N ASN A 547 15.30 62.57 2.11
CA ASN A 547 14.85 63.32 3.28
C ASN A 547 14.04 62.49 4.27
N ASP A 548 13.35 61.40 3.80
CA ASP A 548 12.43 60.68 4.64
C ASP A 548 13.09 59.50 5.36
N LYS A 549 12.48 59.11 6.48
CA LYS A 549 12.87 57.96 7.29
C LYS A 549 11.63 57.19 7.67
N ILE A 550 11.75 55.87 7.77
CA ILE A 550 10.71 55.06 8.41
C ILE A 550 11.04 54.80 9.87
N LEU A 551 10.02 54.63 10.67
CA LEU A 551 10.13 54.27 12.08
C LEU A 551 9.45 52.91 12.30
N PHE A 552 10.11 51.98 12.99
CA PHE A 552 9.54 50.70 13.38
C PHE A 552 10.03 50.25 14.76
N PHE A 553 9.34 49.25 15.35
CA PHE A 553 9.45 48.89 16.77
C PHE A 553 9.89 47.44 16.96
N PRO A 554 11.20 47.15 17.02
CA PRO A 554 11.69 45.80 17.30
C PRO A 554 11.34 45.35 18.75
N PRO A 555 11.06 44.04 18.94
CA PRO A 555 11.02 42.98 17.95
C PRO A 555 9.75 43.06 17.08
N THR A 556 9.94 43.09 15.76
CA THR A 556 8.87 43.16 14.78
C THR A 556 9.28 42.46 13.49
N TYR A 557 8.37 42.37 12.53
CA TYR A 557 8.63 41.74 11.25
C TYR A 557 9.83 42.35 10.51
N GLY A 558 10.81 41.53 10.13
CA GLY A 558 12.09 42.00 9.58
C GLY A 558 12.01 42.74 8.26
N MET A 559 10.90 42.56 7.51
CA MET A 559 10.74 43.14 6.17
C MET A 559 10.61 44.66 6.17
N TYR A 560 10.21 45.33 7.25
CA TYR A 560 10.26 46.78 7.38
C TYR A 560 11.68 47.30 7.17
N LYS A 561 12.64 46.73 7.89
CA LYS A 561 14.05 47.11 7.81
C LYS A 561 14.67 46.75 6.44
N ILE A 562 14.30 45.60 5.89
CA ILE A 562 14.87 45.08 4.65
C ILE A 562 14.39 45.94 3.48
N ASN A 563 13.08 46.20 3.37
CA ASN A 563 12.52 47.03 2.30
C ASN A 563 13.07 48.47 2.35
N ALA A 564 13.21 49.05 3.54
CA ALA A 564 13.87 50.36 3.67
C ALA A 564 15.28 50.33 3.10
N LYS A 565 16.10 49.35 3.47
CA LYS A 565 17.46 49.19 2.94
C LYS A 565 17.50 48.98 1.42
N ILE A 566 16.61 48.15 0.85
CA ILE A 566 16.51 47.90 -0.59
C ILE A 566 16.22 49.21 -1.34
N LEU A 567 15.27 49.98 -0.83
CA LEU A 567 14.87 51.25 -1.43
C LEU A 567 15.81 52.42 -1.13
N GLY A 568 16.78 52.24 -0.22
CA GLY A 568 17.73 53.27 0.17
C GLY A 568 17.16 54.26 1.17
N ILE A 569 16.03 53.95 1.81
CA ILE A 569 15.38 54.82 2.80
C ILE A 569 16.06 54.64 4.16
N LYS A 570 16.32 55.73 4.85
CA LYS A 570 16.81 55.73 6.24
C LYS A 570 15.73 55.17 7.18
N TYR A 571 16.16 54.64 8.32
CA TYR A 571 15.21 54.14 9.31
C TYR A 571 15.67 54.35 10.74
N ASN A 572 14.74 54.55 11.63
CA ASN A 572 14.92 54.52 13.07
C ASN A 572 14.23 53.29 13.66
N ALA A 573 14.90 52.61 14.59
CA ALA A 573 14.37 51.43 15.28
C ALA A 573 14.31 51.75 16.78
N ILE A 574 13.09 51.86 17.33
CA ILE A 574 12.85 52.09 18.75
C ILE A 574 12.35 50.78 19.36
N LYS A 575 13.10 50.25 20.33
CA LYS A 575 12.69 49.00 21.01
C LYS A 575 11.41 49.23 21.82
N SER A 576 10.56 48.23 21.86
CA SER A 576 9.41 48.19 22.78
C SER A 576 9.90 48.17 24.24
N LEU A 577 9.08 48.66 25.15
CA LEU A 577 9.31 48.54 26.59
C LEU A 577 9.27 47.07 27.05
N GLU A 578 9.73 46.77 28.27
CA GLU A 578 9.73 45.41 28.82
C GLU A 578 8.35 44.74 28.87
N ASN A 579 7.30 45.54 29.01
CA ASN A 579 5.90 45.09 28.97
C ASN A 579 5.31 45.03 27.55
N TRP A 580 6.13 45.07 26.52
CA TRP A 580 5.76 45.03 25.09
C TRP A 580 4.94 46.23 24.60
N GLN A 581 4.84 47.29 25.42
CA GLN A 581 4.18 48.55 25.01
C GLN A 581 5.16 49.42 24.23
N LEU A 582 4.61 50.34 23.42
CA LEU A 582 5.40 51.30 22.66
C LEU A 582 5.96 52.38 23.61
N ASP A 583 7.24 52.76 23.46
CA ASP A 583 7.84 53.86 24.14
C ASP A 583 7.40 55.18 23.48
N LEU A 584 6.23 55.67 23.87
CA LEU A 584 5.61 56.85 23.30
C LEU A 584 6.46 58.12 23.50
N TYR A 585 7.24 58.21 24.57
CA TYR A 585 8.09 59.33 24.83
C TYR A 585 9.26 59.40 23.80
N THR A 586 9.95 58.28 23.61
CA THR A 586 11.04 58.18 22.63
C THR A 586 10.52 58.29 21.19
N ILE A 587 9.34 57.78 20.91
CA ILE A 587 8.67 57.90 19.59
C ILE A 587 8.44 59.38 19.28
N LYS A 588 7.78 60.12 20.19
CA LYS A 588 7.47 61.55 20.00
C LYS A 588 8.74 62.35 19.76
N LYS A 589 9.76 62.19 20.60
CA LYS A 589 11.06 62.83 20.44
C LYS A 589 11.78 62.49 19.13
N THR A 590 11.48 61.38 18.52
CA THR A 590 12.12 60.95 17.25
C THR A 590 11.36 61.47 16.04
N LEU A 591 10.07 61.78 16.19
CA LEU A 591 9.22 62.34 15.15
C LEU A 591 9.36 63.86 15.03
N ASP A 592 9.61 64.56 16.17
CA ASP A 592 9.99 65.98 16.21
C ASP A 592 11.43 66.15 15.67
#